data_aedab0f21e2d8139a2d1a87a16aa3588
#
_entry.id   aedab0f21e2d8139a2d1a87a16aa3588
#
_cell.length_a   1.000
_cell.length_b   1.000
_cell.length_c   1.000
_cell.angle_alpha   90.00
_cell.angle_beta   90.00
_cell.angle_gamma   90.00
#
_symmetry.space_group_name_H-M   'P 1'
#
loop_
_entity.id
_entity.type
_entity.pdbx_description
1 polymer ?
#
loop_
_entity_poly.entity_id
_entity_poly.type
_entity_poly.pdbx_seq_one_letter_code
_entity_poly.pdbx_strand_id
1 'polypeptide(L)'
;MTKKPLTYLLAGVVIVVVAFLLMYRPLFTNPGHTTAKEMEEPSVKPLTTAATSDTAANDSKGNSPEAEMKSLAELAVEYGDLRLIDAHNHDASGFTYARMMKTWKQDGVDRIVLFGDVSEPSAIGTDQISWNAYQEAPDQFIPFFSGINLLDESGLQTVKDNLEKGYFGIGEIAAASTNSPVLANVAWKTKDPMDGILPKIYKLCAEYKTPVLLHIDPPSGEPVRKLEEALEDNPDTTFIFAHINAYNSPDNVEYLLKKHPNLYADFFAGSTASNPESANRLDDFVSVMKQFPDRFLLSTDSGYGLPGGEEKAIEGMYRLIDALGDRRIAQQVAGGNLERLIRMQPATKTQLEALRKAGNLPGMEKDLSSLTKEEAGKLLLDKKQE
;
A
#
# COMPACT_ATOMS: atom_id res chain seq x y z
N MET A 1 14.02 -57.80 2.64
CA MET A 1 14.35 -56.37 2.43
C MET A 1 13.06 -55.57 2.45
N THR A 2 12.85 -54.86 3.51
CA THR A 2 11.59 -54.29 3.98
C THR A 2 11.32 -52.91 3.37
N LYS A 3 10.21 -52.80 2.63
CA LYS A 3 9.66 -51.50 2.22
C LYS A 3 8.70 -50.99 3.30
N LYS A 4 9.06 -49.91 3.98
CA LYS A 4 8.23 -48.93 4.68
C LYS A 4 9.17 -47.82 5.11
N PRO A 5 8.98 -46.55 4.75
CA PRO A 5 7.99 -45.65 5.37
C PRO A 5 7.55 -44.52 4.42
N LEU A 6 6.44 -44.64 3.70
CA LEU A 6 5.87 -43.53 2.97
C LEU A 6 4.49 -43.12 3.50
N THR A 7 3.92 -43.98 4.38
CA THR A 7 2.54 -43.77 4.86
C THR A 7 2.42 -42.82 6.04
N TYR A 8 3.49 -42.51 6.77
CA TYR A 8 3.45 -41.62 7.92
C TYR A 8 3.65 -40.12 7.57
N LEU A 9 4.20 -39.82 6.38
CA LEU A 9 4.40 -38.46 5.93
C LEU A 9 3.06 -37.80 5.46
N LEU A 10 2.17 -38.60 4.84
CA LEU A 10 0.86 -38.10 4.40
C LEU A 10 -0.13 -37.88 5.54
N ALA A 11 -0.05 -38.64 6.64
CA ALA A 11 -0.93 -38.45 7.80
C ALA A 11 -0.60 -37.17 8.59
N GLY A 12 0.67 -36.77 8.66
CA GLY A 12 1.10 -35.54 9.34
C GLY A 12 0.63 -34.27 8.65
N VAL A 13 0.66 -34.24 7.31
CA VAL A 13 0.24 -33.08 6.52
C VAL A 13 -1.28 -32.85 6.57
N VAL A 14 -2.07 -33.93 6.58
CA VAL A 14 -3.55 -33.81 6.66
C VAL A 14 -4.01 -33.30 8.05
N ILE A 15 -3.32 -33.66 9.14
CA ILE A 15 -3.66 -33.19 10.49
C ILE A 15 -3.35 -31.70 10.66
N VAL A 16 -2.27 -31.19 10.08
CA VAL A 16 -1.92 -29.76 10.14
C VAL A 16 -2.89 -28.91 9.32
N VAL A 17 -3.31 -29.38 8.14
CA VAL A 17 -4.29 -28.64 7.31
C VAL A 17 -5.69 -28.63 7.94
N VAL A 18 -6.13 -29.70 8.60
CA VAL A 18 -7.42 -29.74 9.32
C VAL A 18 -7.39 -28.89 10.58
N ALA A 19 -6.27 -28.80 11.29
CA ALA A 19 -6.12 -27.90 12.45
C ALA A 19 -6.15 -26.44 12.02
N PHE A 20 -5.58 -26.08 10.87
CA PHE A 20 -5.60 -24.71 10.33
C PHE A 20 -7.01 -24.28 9.89
N LEU A 21 -7.79 -25.20 9.28
CA LEU A 21 -9.17 -24.93 8.85
C LEU A 21 -10.17 -24.82 10.01
N LEU A 22 -9.86 -25.38 11.19
CA LEU A 22 -10.72 -25.28 12.39
C LEU A 22 -10.43 -24.01 13.23
N MET A 23 -9.31 -23.34 13.04
CA MET A 23 -8.99 -22.08 13.73
C MET A 23 -9.56 -20.83 13.01
N TYR A 24 -10.00 -20.95 11.77
CA TYR A 24 -10.62 -19.86 11.01
C TYR A 24 -12.13 -20.01 10.88
N ARG A 25 -12.84 -20.17 12.01
CA ARG A 25 -14.27 -19.88 12.05
C ARG A 25 -14.48 -18.47 12.59
N PRO A 26 -15.17 -17.56 11.86
CA PRO A 26 -15.51 -16.25 12.40
C PRO A 26 -16.51 -16.43 13.55
N LEU A 27 -16.13 -15.96 14.73
CA LEU A 27 -17.00 -15.85 15.90
C LEU A 27 -17.94 -14.65 15.71
N PHE A 28 -19.06 -14.89 15.04
CA PHE A 28 -20.23 -14.04 15.20
C PHE A 28 -21.16 -14.73 16.20
N THR A 29 -21.07 -14.36 17.45
CA THR A 29 -22.12 -14.57 18.43
C THR A 29 -22.39 -13.24 19.14
N ASN A 30 -23.62 -12.78 18.96
CA ASN A 30 -24.23 -11.66 19.64
C ASN A 30 -24.15 -11.85 21.18
N PRO A 31 -23.67 -10.89 21.98
CA PRO A 31 -23.94 -10.88 23.40
C PRO A 31 -25.22 -10.11 23.69
N GLY A 32 -26.11 -10.84 24.36
CA GLY A 32 -27.38 -10.36 24.85
C GLY A 32 -27.30 -9.22 25.87
N HIS A 33 -28.40 -8.56 25.96
CA HIS A 33 -28.83 -7.53 26.89
C HIS A 33 -28.21 -7.60 28.28
N THR A 34 -27.65 -6.47 28.72
CA THR A 34 -27.60 -6.07 30.12
C THR A 34 -28.08 -4.62 30.25
N THR A 35 -29.00 -4.47 31.16
CA THR A 35 -29.83 -3.32 31.50
C THR A 35 -29.05 -2.02 31.73
N ALA A 36 -29.49 -0.96 31.06
CA ALA A 36 -29.06 0.42 31.27
C ALA A 36 -29.67 0.99 32.57
N LYS A 37 -28.83 1.72 33.29
CA LYS A 37 -29.23 2.61 34.37
C LYS A 37 -29.38 4.01 33.78
N GLU A 38 -30.56 4.57 34.00
CA GLU A 38 -30.97 5.93 33.58
C GLU A 38 -29.98 7.01 34.06
N MET A 39 -29.62 7.90 33.17
CA MET A 39 -29.22 9.27 33.49
C MET A 39 -29.94 10.22 32.53
N GLU A 40 -30.60 11.24 33.11
CA GLU A 40 -31.53 12.20 32.56
C GLU A 40 -30.95 13.06 31.42
N GLU A 41 -31.74 13.22 30.35
CA GLU A 41 -31.58 14.24 29.32
C GLU A 41 -32.22 15.59 29.73
N PRO A 42 -31.67 16.74 29.33
CA PRO A 42 -32.41 18.00 29.38
C PRO A 42 -33.24 18.19 28.10
N SER A 43 -34.51 18.35 28.34
CA SER A 43 -35.62 18.67 27.44
C SER A 43 -35.36 19.93 26.55
N VAL A 44 -35.52 19.76 25.22
CA VAL A 44 -35.78 20.86 24.29
C VAL A 44 -37.09 20.60 23.56
N LYS A 45 -38.01 21.53 23.68
CA LYS A 45 -39.36 21.51 23.13
C LYS A 45 -39.39 21.66 21.60
N PRO A 46 -40.36 21.00 20.91
CA PRO A 46 -40.53 21.19 19.48
C PRO A 46 -41.37 22.46 19.18
N LEU A 47 -40.95 23.17 18.11
CA LEU A 47 -41.71 24.28 17.54
C LEU A 47 -42.56 23.74 16.39
N THR A 48 -43.88 23.76 16.57
CA THR A 48 -44.92 23.50 15.56
C THR A 48 -45.31 24.81 14.87
N THR A 49 -45.43 24.77 13.53
CA THR A 49 -46.45 25.49 12.71
C THR A 49 -46.46 24.87 11.33
N ALA A 50 -47.47 24.19 10.95
CA ALA A 50 -48.78 24.49 10.34
C ALA A 50 -48.66 24.87 8.85
N ALA A 51 -48.99 24.00 8.05
CA ALA A 51 -49.91 23.64 6.97
C ALA A 51 -50.41 24.79 6.06
N THR A 52 -50.45 24.46 4.83
CA THR A 52 -51.44 24.57 3.70
C THR A 52 -50.71 25.13 2.46
N SER A 53 -50.95 24.73 1.24
CA SER A 53 -52.00 24.02 0.52
C SER A 53 -51.52 23.74 -0.91
N ASP A 54 -52.03 22.67 -1.48
CA ASP A 54 -52.26 22.35 -2.90
C ASP A 54 -51.82 23.30 -4.01
N THR A 55 -51.06 22.77 -4.98
CA THR A 55 -51.62 22.62 -6.36
C THR A 55 -50.67 21.95 -7.34
N ALA A 56 -51.24 21.02 -8.07
CA ALA A 56 -50.99 20.66 -9.47
C ALA A 56 -49.65 19.99 -9.86
N ALA A 57 -49.84 18.73 -10.22
CA ALA A 57 -48.98 17.91 -11.08
C ALA A 57 -48.43 18.67 -12.28
N ASN A 58 -47.14 18.51 -12.49
CA ASN A 58 -46.60 18.54 -13.85
C ASN A 58 -45.54 17.42 -13.96
N ASP A 59 -46.01 16.30 -14.57
CA ASP A 59 -45.17 15.24 -15.07
C ASP A 59 -44.25 15.83 -16.16
N SER A 60 -43.00 16.01 -15.83
CA SER A 60 -41.92 16.00 -16.80
C SER A 60 -40.80 15.13 -16.26
N LYS A 61 -40.97 13.80 -16.43
CA LYS A 61 -39.85 12.85 -16.42
C LYS A 61 -38.93 13.22 -17.58
N GLY A 62 -38.02 14.12 -17.33
CA GLY A 62 -36.79 14.20 -18.07
C GLY A 62 -35.92 13.02 -17.61
N ASN A 63 -35.99 11.91 -18.31
CA ASN A 63 -34.94 10.89 -18.28
C ASN A 63 -33.67 11.56 -18.83
N SER A 64 -32.87 12.14 -17.97
CA SER A 64 -31.43 12.21 -18.24
C SER A 64 -30.97 10.76 -18.30
N PRO A 65 -30.35 10.28 -19.39
CA PRO A 65 -29.74 8.96 -19.38
C PRO A 65 -28.72 8.99 -18.22
N GLU A 66 -28.92 8.16 -17.20
CA GLU A 66 -27.82 7.80 -16.30
C GLU A 66 -26.72 7.32 -17.23
N ALA A 67 -25.62 8.06 -17.28
CA ALA A 67 -24.46 7.63 -18.06
C ALA A 67 -24.07 6.26 -17.49
N GLU A 68 -24.19 5.23 -18.31
CA GLU A 68 -23.87 3.86 -17.95
C GLU A 68 -22.43 3.84 -17.43
N MET A 69 -22.23 3.45 -16.16
CA MET A 69 -20.90 3.44 -15.57
C MET A 69 -20.03 2.42 -16.31
N LYS A 70 -18.87 2.86 -16.79
CA LYS A 70 -17.88 1.99 -17.45
C LYS A 70 -17.52 0.81 -16.53
N SER A 71 -17.42 -0.37 -17.09
CA SER A 71 -16.89 -1.56 -16.41
C SER A 71 -15.37 -1.45 -16.19
N LEU A 72 -14.81 -2.26 -15.29
CA LEU A 72 -13.36 -2.35 -15.10
C LEU A 72 -12.64 -2.66 -16.42
N ALA A 73 -13.15 -3.58 -17.23
CA ALA A 73 -12.55 -3.94 -18.51
C ALA A 73 -12.51 -2.76 -19.50
N GLU A 74 -13.56 -1.94 -19.55
CA GLU A 74 -13.60 -0.74 -20.41
C GLU A 74 -12.62 0.31 -19.91
N LEU A 75 -12.54 0.53 -18.59
CA LEU A 75 -11.58 1.46 -17.99
C LEU A 75 -10.13 1.02 -18.22
N ALA A 76 -9.83 -0.27 -18.03
CA ALA A 76 -8.51 -0.83 -18.27
C ALA A 76 -8.05 -0.69 -19.74
N VAL A 77 -8.98 -0.81 -20.69
CA VAL A 77 -8.70 -0.55 -22.11
C VAL A 77 -8.46 0.94 -22.38
N GLU A 78 -9.30 1.81 -21.83
CA GLU A 78 -9.23 3.27 -22.05
C GLU A 78 -7.95 3.89 -21.47
N TYR A 79 -7.51 3.38 -20.31
CA TYR A 79 -6.36 3.92 -19.55
C TYR A 79 -5.12 3.02 -19.58
N GLY A 80 -5.10 1.95 -20.38
CA GLY A 80 -4.03 0.96 -20.41
C GLY A 80 -2.64 1.51 -20.79
N ASP A 81 -2.57 2.64 -21.48
CA ASP A 81 -1.31 3.32 -21.81
C ASP A 81 -0.70 4.12 -20.64
N LEU A 82 -1.44 4.32 -19.53
CA LEU A 82 -0.94 5.02 -18.35
C LEU A 82 0.04 4.20 -17.52
N ARG A 83 0.15 2.88 -17.77
CA ARG A 83 1.04 1.98 -17.03
C ARG A 83 0.74 2.03 -15.53
N LEU A 84 -0.44 1.56 -15.14
CA LEU A 84 -0.90 1.55 -13.75
C LEU A 84 0.07 0.76 -12.87
N ILE A 85 0.51 1.37 -11.78
CA ILE A 85 1.38 0.73 -10.78
C ILE A 85 0.60 0.66 -9.46
N ASP A 86 0.49 -0.54 -8.91
CA ASP A 86 0.02 -0.74 -7.54
C ASP A 86 1.16 -0.44 -6.57
N ALA A 87 1.02 0.62 -5.80
CA ALA A 87 2.08 1.13 -4.91
C ALA A 87 2.11 0.46 -3.53
N HIS A 88 1.16 -0.47 -3.24
CA HIS A 88 1.01 -1.08 -1.92
C HIS A 88 0.29 -2.43 -2.04
N ASN A 89 1.06 -3.53 -1.98
CA ASN A 89 0.52 -4.86 -2.18
C ASN A 89 1.19 -5.90 -1.27
N HIS A 90 0.37 -6.62 -0.48
CA HIS A 90 0.79 -7.61 0.51
C HIS A 90 0.88 -9.05 -0.02
N ASP A 91 0.75 -9.27 -1.30
CA ASP A 91 0.56 -10.60 -1.88
C ASP A 91 1.81 -11.49 -1.89
N ALA A 92 2.94 -11.02 -1.35
CA ALA A 92 4.04 -11.91 -0.99
C ALA A 92 3.65 -12.87 0.15
N SER A 93 2.71 -12.47 1.03
CA SER A 93 2.12 -13.34 2.04
C SER A 93 1.39 -14.51 1.38
N GLY A 94 1.71 -15.73 1.80
CA GLY A 94 1.07 -16.94 1.27
C GLY A 94 1.28 -17.18 -0.23
N PHE A 95 2.24 -16.52 -0.88
CA PHE A 95 2.47 -16.58 -2.33
C PHE A 95 1.24 -16.19 -3.16
N THR A 96 0.40 -15.30 -2.66
CA THR A 96 -0.84 -14.90 -3.32
C THR A 96 -0.56 -14.23 -4.67
N TYR A 97 0.56 -13.49 -4.79
CA TYR A 97 0.99 -12.84 -6.04
C TYR A 97 1.00 -13.78 -7.24
N ALA A 98 1.42 -15.04 -7.07
CA ALA A 98 1.49 -16.00 -8.16
C ALA A 98 0.12 -16.30 -8.78
N ARG A 99 -0.95 -16.22 -7.97
CA ARG A 99 -2.34 -16.38 -8.43
C ARG A 99 -2.86 -15.10 -9.06
N MET A 100 -2.43 -13.94 -8.57
CA MET A 100 -2.89 -12.63 -9.00
C MET A 100 -2.25 -12.16 -10.32
N MET A 101 -1.10 -12.69 -10.72
CA MET A 101 -0.41 -12.28 -11.96
C MET A 101 -1.32 -12.25 -13.20
N LYS A 102 -2.23 -13.21 -13.33
CA LYS A 102 -3.18 -13.25 -14.45
C LYS A 102 -4.20 -12.12 -14.34
N THR A 103 -4.75 -11.88 -13.16
CA THR A 103 -5.70 -10.80 -12.88
C THR A 103 -5.06 -9.44 -13.16
N TRP A 104 -3.89 -9.17 -12.60
CA TRP A 104 -3.16 -7.92 -12.84
C TRP A 104 -2.93 -7.65 -14.33
N LYS A 105 -2.47 -8.67 -15.06
CA LYS A 105 -2.28 -8.55 -16.51
C LYS A 105 -3.59 -8.30 -17.25
N GLN A 106 -4.67 -8.96 -16.86
CA GLN A 106 -6.00 -8.80 -17.46
C GLN A 106 -6.56 -7.41 -17.19
N ASP A 107 -6.34 -6.90 -15.98
CA ASP A 107 -6.88 -5.63 -15.50
C ASP A 107 -5.92 -4.45 -15.74
N GLY A 108 -4.82 -4.68 -16.48
CA GLY A 108 -3.93 -3.63 -16.96
C GLY A 108 -3.00 -3.05 -15.88
N VAL A 109 -2.77 -3.77 -14.77
CA VAL A 109 -1.76 -3.38 -13.78
C VAL A 109 -0.37 -3.79 -14.29
N ASP A 110 0.50 -2.80 -14.51
CA ASP A 110 1.80 -2.96 -15.16
C ASP A 110 2.87 -3.42 -14.16
N ARG A 111 2.92 -2.79 -12.99
CA ARG A 111 3.91 -3.10 -11.94
C ARG A 111 3.27 -3.12 -10.54
N ILE A 112 3.93 -3.85 -9.65
CA ILE A 112 3.46 -4.04 -8.27
C ILE A 112 4.61 -3.74 -7.31
N VAL A 113 4.38 -2.84 -6.34
CA VAL A 113 5.21 -2.77 -5.13
C VAL A 113 4.79 -3.93 -4.25
N LEU A 114 5.65 -4.95 -4.18
CA LEU A 114 5.34 -6.21 -3.52
C LEU A 114 6.09 -6.34 -2.20
N PHE A 115 5.37 -6.66 -1.15
CA PHE A 115 5.86 -7.10 0.16
C PHE A 115 4.81 -8.01 0.80
N GLY A 116 4.99 -8.41 2.05
CA GLY A 116 4.06 -9.35 2.68
C GLY A 116 3.66 -8.91 4.09
N ASP A 117 4.05 -9.69 5.09
CA ASP A 117 3.74 -9.42 6.49
C ASP A 117 4.44 -8.14 6.97
N VAL A 118 3.94 -7.53 8.06
CA VAL A 118 4.30 -6.18 8.47
C VAL A 118 4.97 -6.21 9.85
N SER A 119 6.22 -5.70 9.93
CA SER A 119 6.94 -5.43 11.19
C SER A 119 6.85 -6.57 12.23
N GLU A 120 7.08 -7.80 11.79
CA GLU A 120 7.11 -8.99 12.63
C GLU A 120 8.07 -10.06 12.06
N PRO A 121 8.42 -11.12 12.84
CA PRO A 121 9.39 -12.12 12.39
C PRO A 121 9.03 -12.84 11.08
N SER A 122 7.75 -13.08 10.80
CA SER A 122 7.30 -13.71 9.55
C SER A 122 7.58 -12.85 8.32
N ALA A 123 7.62 -11.52 8.49
CA ALA A 123 7.92 -10.57 7.42
C ALA A 123 9.30 -10.81 6.79
N ILE A 124 10.29 -11.31 7.53
CA ILE A 124 11.59 -11.70 6.96
C ILE A 124 11.44 -12.73 5.84
N GLY A 125 10.53 -13.68 6.03
CA GLY A 125 10.22 -14.70 5.03
C GLY A 125 9.51 -14.13 3.81
N THR A 126 8.52 -13.27 4.03
CA THR A 126 7.76 -12.64 2.93
C THR A 126 8.58 -11.60 2.18
N ASP A 127 9.52 -10.92 2.81
CA ASP A 127 10.52 -10.06 2.15
C ASP A 127 11.37 -10.88 1.15
N GLN A 128 11.80 -12.09 1.54
CA GLN A 128 12.54 -12.95 0.62
C GLN A 128 11.67 -13.42 -0.55
N ILE A 129 10.35 -13.63 -0.34
CA ILE A 129 9.41 -13.97 -1.40
C ILE A 129 9.29 -12.80 -2.39
N SER A 130 9.12 -11.56 -1.92
CA SER A 130 9.05 -10.37 -2.78
C SER A 130 10.35 -10.18 -3.58
N TRP A 131 11.49 -10.44 -2.96
CA TRP A 131 12.79 -10.41 -3.64
C TRP A 131 12.90 -11.47 -4.75
N ASN A 132 12.43 -12.69 -4.49
CA ASN A 132 12.45 -13.77 -5.48
C ASN A 132 11.53 -13.43 -6.67
N ALA A 133 10.33 -12.90 -6.40
CA ALA A 133 9.41 -12.43 -7.44
C ALA A 133 10.08 -11.37 -8.35
N TYR A 134 10.79 -10.40 -7.76
CA TYR A 134 11.57 -9.43 -8.51
C TYR A 134 12.68 -10.09 -9.34
N GLN A 135 13.40 -11.09 -8.81
CA GLN A 135 14.44 -11.79 -9.57
C GLN A 135 13.88 -12.55 -10.77
N GLU A 136 12.65 -13.06 -10.68
CA GLU A 136 11.95 -13.79 -11.74
C GLU A 136 11.33 -12.85 -12.78
N ALA A 137 10.78 -11.70 -12.35
CA ALA A 137 10.09 -10.74 -13.20
C ALA A 137 10.42 -9.27 -12.79
N PRO A 138 11.65 -8.79 -13.06
CA PRO A 138 12.13 -7.49 -12.59
C PRO A 138 11.40 -6.30 -13.23
N ASP A 139 10.71 -6.50 -14.34
CA ASP A 139 9.89 -5.47 -14.98
C ASP A 139 8.51 -5.35 -14.35
N GLN A 140 8.05 -6.37 -13.62
CA GLN A 140 6.72 -6.41 -13.00
C GLN A 140 6.76 -6.09 -11.51
N PHE A 141 7.78 -6.55 -10.78
CA PHE A 141 7.83 -6.39 -9.32
C PHE A 141 8.83 -5.34 -8.87
N ILE A 142 8.43 -4.58 -7.86
CA ILE A 142 9.24 -3.60 -7.13
C ILE A 142 9.28 -4.08 -5.67
N PRO A 143 10.33 -4.81 -5.23
CA PRO A 143 10.36 -5.38 -3.91
C PRO A 143 10.59 -4.30 -2.84
N PHE A 144 9.67 -4.25 -1.86
CA PHE A 144 9.86 -3.57 -0.58
C PHE A 144 10.10 -4.61 0.51
N PHE A 145 10.52 -4.18 1.69
CA PHE A 145 10.75 -5.06 2.83
C PHE A 145 10.30 -4.41 4.14
N SER A 146 9.82 -5.22 5.06
CA SER A 146 9.23 -4.81 6.35
C SER A 146 9.65 -5.67 7.54
N GLY A 147 10.41 -6.75 7.30
CA GLY A 147 10.91 -7.67 8.31
C GLY A 147 12.00 -7.07 9.18
N ILE A 148 11.71 -5.96 9.88
CA ILE A 148 12.64 -5.16 10.67
C ILE A 148 12.16 -5.13 12.11
N ASN A 149 13.00 -5.54 13.06
CA ASN A 149 12.72 -5.29 14.46
C ASN A 149 12.91 -3.80 14.79
N LEU A 150 11.79 -3.07 14.83
CA LEU A 150 11.81 -1.62 15.06
C LEU A 150 12.17 -1.25 16.51
N LEU A 151 12.15 -2.20 17.43
CA LEU A 151 12.38 -2.01 18.87
C LEU A 151 13.81 -2.35 19.31
N ASP A 152 14.66 -2.81 18.36
CA ASP A 152 16.02 -3.27 18.65
C ASP A 152 17.03 -2.73 17.62
N GLU A 153 18.21 -2.31 18.09
CA GLU A 153 19.28 -1.75 17.25
C GLU A 153 19.77 -2.69 16.14
N SER A 154 19.61 -4.01 16.31
CA SER A 154 19.95 -4.98 15.26
C SER A 154 19.12 -4.82 14.00
N GLY A 155 17.91 -4.24 14.11
CA GLY A 155 17.07 -3.90 12.96
C GLY A 155 17.76 -2.96 11.97
N LEU A 156 18.68 -2.09 12.42
CA LEU A 156 19.43 -1.20 11.52
C LEU A 156 20.38 -1.96 10.59
N GLN A 157 20.95 -3.08 11.04
CA GLN A 157 21.75 -3.92 10.16
C GLN A 157 20.90 -4.60 9.11
N THR A 158 19.70 -5.10 9.48
CA THR A 158 18.72 -5.64 8.53
C THR A 158 18.34 -4.61 7.46
N VAL A 159 18.11 -3.35 7.86
CA VAL A 159 17.83 -2.26 6.91
C VAL A 159 18.99 -2.07 5.94
N LYS A 160 20.23 -1.93 6.43
CA LYS A 160 21.40 -1.73 5.58
C LYS A 160 21.61 -2.89 4.60
N ASP A 161 21.51 -4.12 5.07
CA ASP A 161 21.74 -5.31 4.26
C ASP A 161 20.72 -5.40 3.12
N ASN A 162 19.43 -5.13 3.39
CA ASN A 162 18.40 -5.14 2.38
C ASN A 162 18.50 -3.97 1.40
N LEU A 163 18.84 -2.76 1.87
CA LEU A 163 19.08 -1.63 0.98
C LEU A 163 20.27 -1.88 0.06
N GLU A 164 21.40 -2.41 0.59
CA GLU A 164 22.56 -2.80 -0.20
C GLU A 164 22.30 -3.95 -1.16
N LYS A 165 21.41 -4.90 -0.79
CA LYS A 165 20.96 -5.99 -1.66
C LYS A 165 20.21 -5.45 -2.89
N GLY A 166 19.50 -4.30 -2.76
CA GLY A 166 18.84 -3.64 -3.87
C GLY A 166 17.31 -3.52 -3.74
N TYR A 167 16.73 -3.72 -2.56
CA TYR A 167 15.33 -3.40 -2.32
C TYR A 167 15.04 -1.92 -2.59
N PHE A 168 13.85 -1.61 -3.12
CA PHE A 168 13.50 -0.27 -3.58
C PHE A 168 12.73 0.57 -2.55
N GLY A 169 12.28 -0.02 -1.45
CA GLY A 169 11.55 0.67 -0.41
C GLY A 169 11.55 -0.11 0.89
N ILE A 170 11.24 0.60 1.98
CA ILE A 170 11.00 0.03 3.30
C ILE A 170 9.50 0.13 3.57
N GLY A 171 8.88 -0.97 3.92
CA GLY A 171 7.47 -0.99 4.27
C GLY A 171 6.68 -2.18 3.71
N GLU A 172 5.47 -2.32 4.22
CA GLU A 172 4.81 -1.41 5.15
C GLU A 172 5.40 -1.53 6.56
N ILE A 173 5.57 -0.41 7.26
CA ILE A 173 6.07 -0.37 8.63
C ILE A 173 4.93 0.00 9.58
N ALA A 174 4.68 -0.81 10.60
CA ALA A 174 3.69 -0.52 11.65
C ALA A 174 4.20 0.57 12.60
N ALA A 175 4.17 1.83 12.14
CA ALA A 175 4.70 2.99 12.87
C ALA A 175 3.76 3.45 14.00
N ALA A 176 2.43 3.35 13.79
CA ALA A 176 1.43 3.56 14.83
C ALA A 176 0.12 2.89 14.44
N SER A 177 -0.35 1.95 15.25
CA SER A 177 -1.62 1.28 15.00
C SER A 177 -2.41 1.07 16.29
N THR A 178 -3.64 1.57 16.29
CA THR A 178 -4.61 1.42 17.38
C THR A 178 -5.95 0.89 16.89
N ASN A 179 -6.26 1.06 15.61
CA ASN A 179 -7.56 0.74 15.02
C ASN A 179 -7.54 -0.53 14.16
N SER A 180 -6.39 -0.87 13.55
CA SER A 180 -6.29 -2.05 12.69
C SER A 180 -6.25 -3.35 13.50
N PRO A 181 -7.23 -4.26 13.35
CA PRO A 181 -7.25 -5.53 14.08
C PRO A 181 -6.05 -6.44 13.71
N VAL A 182 -5.58 -6.37 12.46
CA VAL A 182 -4.45 -7.20 11.99
C VAL A 182 -3.13 -6.77 12.59
N LEU A 183 -2.98 -5.50 12.94
CA LEU A 183 -1.77 -4.97 13.56
C LEU A 183 -1.81 -4.97 15.10
N ALA A 184 -2.92 -5.41 15.71
CA ALA A 184 -3.10 -5.39 17.17
C ALA A 184 -1.96 -6.10 17.91
N ASN A 185 -1.51 -7.25 17.39
CA ASN A 185 -0.52 -8.13 18.01
C ASN A 185 0.82 -8.22 17.27
N VAL A 186 1.08 -7.33 16.32
CA VAL A 186 2.34 -7.29 15.56
C VAL A 186 3.50 -7.02 16.51
N ALA A 187 4.52 -7.88 16.46
CA ALA A 187 5.54 -7.99 17.52
C ALA A 187 6.48 -6.78 17.56
N TRP A 188 6.77 -6.17 16.40
CA TRP A 188 7.78 -5.11 16.27
C TRP A 188 7.20 -3.74 15.95
N LYS A 189 5.88 -3.55 16.12
CA LYS A 189 5.26 -2.23 15.91
C LYS A 189 5.73 -1.21 16.93
N THR A 190 5.82 0.02 16.51
CA THR A 190 6.12 1.18 17.38
C THR A 190 4.84 1.85 17.87
N LYS A 191 4.98 2.77 18.81
CA LYS A 191 3.85 3.55 19.36
C LYS A 191 3.52 4.77 18.50
N ASP A 192 4.56 5.31 17.88
CA ASP A 192 4.49 6.48 17.02
C ASP A 192 5.69 6.52 16.06
N PRO A 193 5.68 7.36 15.02
CA PRO A 193 6.73 7.46 14.02
C PRO A 193 8.11 7.91 14.52
N MET A 194 8.25 8.33 15.77
CA MET A 194 9.53 8.71 16.38
C MET A 194 10.04 7.68 17.41
N ASP A 195 9.28 6.59 17.63
CA ASP A 195 9.61 5.53 18.58
C ASP A 195 10.63 4.52 18.01
N GLY A 196 11.31 3.81 18.92
CA GLY A 196 12.28 2.76 18.59
C GLY A 196 13.44 3.27 17.72
N ILE A 197 13.77 2.50 16.68
CA ILE A 197 14.86 2.84 15.76
C ILE A 197 14.40 3.62 14.51
N LEU A 198 13.11 3.98 14.40
CA LEU A 198 12.56 4.68 13.25
C LEU A 198 13.34 5.94 12.88
N PRO A 199 13.72 6.86 13.81
CA PRO A 199 14.49 8.04 13.45
C PRO A 199 15.86 7.74 12.81
N LYS A 200 16.44 6.58 13.11
CA LYS A 200 17.69 6.13 12.50
C LYS A 200 17.46 5.51 11.12
N ILE A 201 16.32 4.82 10.94
CA ILE A 201 15.89 4.28 9.64
C ILE A 201 15.67 5.43 8.66
N TYR A 202 15.02 6.52 9.07
CA TYR A 202 14.80 7.69 8.20
C TYR A 202 16.10 8.26 7.63
N LYS A 203 17.15 8.33 8.43
CA LYS A 203 18.48 8.78 7.97
C LYS A 203 19.09 7.83 6.93
N LEU A 204 18.91 6.53 7.10
CA LEU A 204 19.31 5.55 6.09
C LEU A 204 18.49 5.71 4.81
N CYS A 205 17.17 5.93 4.93
CA CYS A 205 16.32 6.20 3.78
C CYS A 205 16.82 7.40 2.95
N ALA A 206 17.19 8.50 3.62
CA ALA A 206 17.76 9.68 2.97
C ALA A 206 19.09 9.35 2.25
N GLU A 207 20.00 8.60 2.89
CA GLU A 207 21.29 8.20 2.34
C GLU A 207 21.14 7.38 1.05
N TYR A 208 20.19 6.42 1.03
CA TYR A 208 19.93 5.56 -0.13
C TYR A 208 18.89 6.12 -1.10
N LYS A 209 18.30 7.30 -0.81
CA LYS A 209 17.15 7.87 -1.53
C LYS A 209 15.98 6.89 -1.66
N THR A 210 15.79 6.07 -0.66
CA THR A 210 14.78 5.02 -0.62
C THR A 210 13.56 5.48 0.16
N PRO A 211 12.32 5.34 -0.35
CA PRO A 211 11.13 5.73 0.38
C PRO A 211 10.82 4.78 1.54
N VAL A 212 10.15 5.30 2.56
CA VAL A 212 9.61 4.53 3.67
C VAL A 212 8.08 4.66 3.70
N LEU A 213 7.38 3.52 3.66
CA LEU A 213 5.92 3.41 3.71
C LEU A 213 5.50 3.12 5.16
N LEU A 214 4.75 4.04 5.76
CA LEU A 214 4.38 3.99 7.18
C LEU A 214 2.86 3.78 7.34
N HIS A 215 2.50 2.73 8.04
CA HIS A 215 1.15 2.55 8.58
C HIS A 215 0.91 3.42 9.79
N ILE A 216 -0.06 4.31 9.69
CA ILE A 216 -0.53 5.16 10.79
C ILE A 216 -2.05 5.21 10.70
N ASP A 217 -2.75 4.46 11.56
CA ASP A 217 -4.21 4.40 11.51
C ASP A 217 -4.93 5.46 12.36
N PRO A 218 -4.37 6.03 13.44
CA PRO A 218 -4.97 7.19 14.09
C PRO A 218 -4.92 8.42 13.17
N PRO A 219 -6.09 9.04 12.84
CA PRO A 219 -6.12 10.22 11.95
C PRO A 219 -5.69 11.53 12.63
N SER A 220 -5.43 11.49 13.92
CA SER A 220 -5.08 12.66 14.74
C SER A 220 -4.36 12.24 16.04
N GLY A 221 -3.97 13.23 16.83
CA GLY A 221 -3.35 13.00 18.13
C GLY A 221 -1.83 12.85 18.08
N GLU A 222 -1.26 12.15 19.06
CA GLU A 222 0.20 12.02 19.21
C GLU A 222 0.87 11.37 18.01
N PRO A 223 0.37 10.26 17.42
CA PRO A 223 1.02 9.64 16.28
C PRO A 223 1.17 10.57 15.07
N VAL A 224 0.15 11.40 14.78
CA VAL A 224 0.22 12.35 13.65
C VAL A 224 1.18 13.50 13.97
N ARG A 225 1.19 14.02 15.19
CA ARG A 225 2.21 15.01 15.60
C ARG A 225 3.63 14.47 15.49
N LYS A 226 3.84 13.21 15.86
CA LYS A 226 5.13 12.53 15.72
C LYS A 226 5.50 12.24 14.27
N LEU A 227 4.51 12.01 13.39
CA LEU A 227 4.76 11.97 11.95
C LEU A 227 5.25 13.35 11.45
N GLU A 228 4.59 14.43 11.83
CA GLU A 228 5.01 15.78 11.44
C GLU A 228 6.44 16.10 11.94
N GLU A 229 6.77 15.71 13.18
CA GLU A 229 8.15 15.81 13.73
C GLU A 229 9.15 15.00 12.89
N ALA A 230 8.81 13.75 12.53
CA ALA A 230 9.67 12.91 11.69
C ALA A 230 9.91 13.55 10.31
N LEU A 231 8.86 14.12 9.70
CA LEU A 231 8.94 14.80 8.40
C LEU A 231 9.83 16.05 8.45
N GLU A 232 9.69 16.86 9.51
CA GLU A 232 10.46 18.10 9.73
C GLU A 232 11.94 17.83 10.04
N ASP A 233 12.23 16.79 10.86
CA ASP A 233 13.59 16.40 11.24
C ASP A 233 14.36 15.67 10.13
N ASN A 234 13.67 15.13 9.11
CA ASN A 234 14.26 14.36 8.03
C ASN A 234 13.80 14.85 6.64
N PRO A 235 14.11 16.10 6.26
CA PRO A 235 13.61 16.71 5.02
C PRO A 235 14.09 16.00 3.73
N ASP A 236 15.21 15.27 3.80
CA ASP A 236 15.79 14.52 2.67
C ASP A 236 15.22 13.09 2.52
N THR A 237 14.39 12.67 3.47
CA THR A 237 13.73 11.36 3.45
C THR A 237 12.38 11.46 2.75
N THR A 238 12.10 10.55 1.83
CA THR A 238 10.76 10.40 1.24
C THR A 238 9.91 9.50 2.11
N PHE A 239 8.84 10.06 2.66
CA PHE A 239 7.83 9.34 3.43
C PHE A 239 6.61 9.07 2.57
N ILE A 240 6.04 7.87 2.70
CA ILE A 240 4.76 7.50 2.11
C ILE A 240 3.83 7.15 3.27
N PHE A 241 2.70 7.87 3.37
CA PHE A 241 1.68 7.57 4.36
C PHE A 241 0.74 6.52 3.77
N ALA A 242 0.78 5.30 4.30
CA ALA A 242 0.02 4.16 3.82
C ALA A 242 -1.49 4.41 3.90
N HIS A 243 -2.23 4.02 2.85
CA HIS A 243 -3.70 4.11 2.76
C HIS A 243 -4.29 5.34 3.46
N ILE A 244 -3.66 6.52 3.24
CA ILE A 244 -3.97 7.78 3.94
C ILE A 244 -5.46 8.14 3.94
N ASN A 245 -6.16 7.83 2.84
CA ASN A 245 -7.59 8.10 2.66
C ASN A 245 -8.51 7.19 3.47
N ALA A 246 -8.02 6.06 3.99
CA ALA A 246 -8.84 5.17 4.81
C ALA A 246 -9.25 5.82 6.14
N TYR A 247 -8.39 6.68 6.68
CA TYR A 247 -8.58 7.29 8.00
C TYR A 247 -8.61 8.82 7.98
N ASN A 248 -8.15 9.48 6.90
CA ASN A 248 -8.06 10.94 6.84
C ASN A 248 -9.08 11.53 5.86
N SER A 249 -9.62 12.68 6.22
CA SER A 249 -10.43 13.51 5.32
C SER A 249 -9.56 14.18 4.25
N PRO A 250 -10.15 14.62 3.12
CA PRO A 250 -9.45 15.42 2.11
C PRO A 250 -8.73 16.64 2.69
N ASP A 251 -9.34 17.34 3.65
CA ASP A 251 -8.77 18.52 4.30
C ASP A 251 -7.51 18.18 5.10
N ASN A 252 -7.50 17.03 5.82
CA ASN A 252 -6.32 16.58 6.55
C ASN A 252 -5.20 16.21 5.58
N VAL A 253 -5.52 15.53 4.47
CA VAL A 253 -4.54 15.17 3.43
C VAL A 253 -3.96 16.44 2.79
N GLU A 254 -4.80 17.41 2.44
CA GLU A 254 -4.36 18.71 1.92
C GLU A 254 -3.41 19.41 2.89
N TYR A 255 -3.78 19.49 4.17
CA TYR A 255 -2.95 20.10 5.21
C TYR A 255 -1.56 19.46 5.28
N LEU A 256 -1.49 18.12 5.37
CA LEU A 256 -0.23 17.40 5.49
C LEU A 256 0.65 17.58 4.24
N LEU A 257 0.08 17.43 3.04
CA LEU A 257 0.84 17.56 1.78
C LEU A 257 1.34 18.99 1.54
N LYS A 258 0.57 20.00 1.95
CA LYS A 258 0.95 21.42 1.84
C LYS A 258 2.09 21.77 2.78
N LYS A 259 2.05 21.22 4.00
CA LYS A 259 3.06 21.51 5.03
C LYS A 259 4.37 20.76 4.80
N HIS A 260 4.32 19.50 4.31
CA HIS A 260 5.45 18.60 4.26
C HIS A 260 5.80 18.20 2.83
N PRO A 261 6.81 18.84 2.20
CA PRO A 261 7.19 18.56 0.81
C PRO A 261 7.76 17.17 0.56
N ASN A 262 8.22 16.46 1.59
CA ASN A 262 8.77 15.12 1.54
C ASN A 262 7.75 14.00 1.83
N LEU A 263 6.46 14.35 2.00
CA LEU A 263 5.37 13.39 2.20
C LEU A 263 4.69 13.04 0.89
N TYR A 264 4.42 11.77 0.68
CA TYR A 264 3.58 11.20 -0.37
C TYR A 264 2.37 10.50 0.26
N ALA A 265 1.25 10.55 -0.43
CA ALA A 265 0.01 9.91 -0.05
C ALA A 265 -0.14 8.59 -0.83
N ASP A 266 -0.01 7.46 -0.17
CA ASP A 266 -0.51 6.20 -0.70
C ASP A 266 -2.03 6.20 -0.58
N PHE A 267 -2.70 6.06 -1.72
CA PHE A 267 -4.14 6.19 -1.85
C PHE A 267 -4.77 4.85 -2.19
N PHE A 268 -5.31 4.18 -1.18
CA PHE A 268 -6.09 2.97 -1.34
C PHE A 268 -7.47 3.31 -1.94
N ALA A 269 -7.53 3.36 -3.27
CA ALA A 269 -8.71 3.86 -3.98
C ALA A 269 -9.97 3.04 -3.69
N GLY A 270 -9.84 1.73 -3.53
CA GLY A 270 -10.94 0.84 -3.18
C GLY A 270 -11.65 1.21 -1.88
N SER A 271 -10.92 1.71 -0.88
CA SER A 271 -11.47 2.12 0.40
C SER A 271 -12.54 3.21 0.27
N THR A 272 -12.35 4.18 -0.62
CA THR A 272 -13.29 5.29 -0.84
C THR A 272 -14.26 5.04 -1.99
N ALA A 273 -13.89 4.21 -2.96
CA ALA A 273 -14.75 3.89 -4.12
C ALA A 273 -15.81 2.83 -3.79
N SER A 274 -15.47 1.83 -2.97
CA SER A 274 -16.27 0.60 -2.84
C SER A 274 -16.65 0.25 -1.41
N ASN A 275 -16.01 0.85 -0.38
CA ASN A 275 -16.37 0.59 1.01
C ASN A 275 -17.58 1.45 1.42
N PRO A 276 -18.74 0.83 1.74
CA PRO A 276 -19.94 1.57 2.13
C PRO A 276 -19.81 2.28 3.50
N GLU A 277 -18.86 1.84 4.34
CA GLU A 277 -18.58 2.41 5.66
C GLU A 277 -17.58 3.57 5.62
N SER A 278 -16.99 3.86 4.46
CA SER A 278 -16.05 4.98 4.31
C SER A 278 -16.75 6.31 4.58
N ALA A 279 -16.16 7.11 5.45
CA ALA A 279 -16.65 8.46 5.79
C ALA A 279 -16.54 9.43 4.61
N ASN A 280 -15.61 9.21 3.69
CA ASN A 280 -15.37 10.02 2.51
C ASN A 280 -15.59 9.20 1.24
N ARG A 281 -15.95 9.87 0.15
CA ARG A 281 -16.09 9.26 -1.17
C ARG A 281 -14.86 9.55 -2.01
N LEU A 282 -14.66 8.75 -3.06
CA LEU A 282 -13.53 8.91 -3.98
C LEU A 282 -13.47 10.33 -4.56
N ASP A 283 -14.62 10.88 -4.99
CA ASP A 283 -14.71 12.20 -5.59
C ASP A 283 -14.29 13.34 -4.66
N ASP A 284 -14.40 13.15 -3.34
CA ASP A 284 -14.01 14.16 -2.35
C ASP A 284 -12.50 14.44 -2.42
N PHE A 285 -11.68 13.47 -2.85
CA PHE A 285 -10.23 13.60 -2.97
C PHE A 285 -9.75 14.15 -4.32
N VAL A 286 -10.59 14.24 -5.34
CA VAL A 286 -10.20 14.70 -6.68
C VAL A 286 -9.59 16.09 -6.67
N SER A 287 -10.16 17.00 -5.84
CA SER A 287 -9.64 18.37 -5.72
C SER A 287 -8.22 18.42 -5.15
N VAL A 288 -7.96 17.69 -4.08
CA VAL A 288 -6.63 17.66 -3.45
C VAL A 288 -5.59 16.98 -4.34
N MET A 289 -5.99 15.93 -5.09
CA MET A 289 -5.10 15.30 -6.08
C MET A 289 -4.73 16.24 -7.23
N LYS A 290 -5.68 17.05 -7.70
CA LYS A 290 -5.39 18.08 -8.72
C LYS A 290 -4.48 19.18 -8.22
N GLN A 291 -4.51 19.46 -6.92
CA GLN A 291 -3.64 20.46 -6.28
C GLN A 291 -2.21 19.92 -6.06
N PHE A 292 -2.06 18.62 -5.75
CA PHE A 292 -0.78 17.98 -5.49
C PHE A 292 -0.56 16.73 -6.38
N PRO A 293 -0.59 16.88 -7.72
CA PRO A 293 -0.61 15.75 -8.63
C PRO A 293 0.66 14.90 -8.60
N ASP A 294 1.76 15.43 -8.08
CA ASP A 294 3.07 14.80 -7.97
C ASP A 294 3.30 14.08 -6.62
N ARG A 295 2.26 13.98 -5.77
CA ARG A 295 2.36 13.46 -4.39
C ARG A 295 1.49 12.25 -4.10
N PHE A 296 0.64 11.81 -5.02
CA PHE A 296 -0.22 10.64 -4.84
C PHE A 296 0.35 9.42 -5.54
N LEU A 297 0.23 8.27 -4.87
CA LEU A 297 0.53 6.95 -5.36
C LEU A 297 -0.75 6.13 -5.23
N LEU A 298 -1.20 5.46 -6.29
CA LEU A 298 -2.39 4.61 -6.22
C LEU A 298 -2.03 3.23 -5.72
N SER A 299 -2.93 2.63 -4.95
CA SER A 299 -2.71 1.30 -4.37
C SER A 299 -3.98 0.49 -4.26
N THR A 300 -3.78 -0.82 -4.13
CA THR A 300 -4.85 -1.78 -3.85
C THR A 300 -4.93 -2.19 -2.39
N ASP A 301 -3.84 -2.07 -1.63
CA ASP A 301 -3.71 -2.67 -0.29
C ASP A 301 -4.18 -4.14 -0.30
N SER A 302 -3.89 -4.87 -1.41
CA SER A 302 -4.40 -6.22 -1.73
C SER A 302 -5.92 -6.37 -1.58
N GLY A 303 -6.68 -5.27 -1.70
CA GLY A 303 -8.13 -5.26 -1.50
C GLY A 303 -8.56 -5.50 -0.05
N TYR A 304 -7.71 -5.17 0.93
CA TYR A 304 -7.98 -5.40 2.34
C TYR A 304 -9.35 -4.86 2.77
N GLY A 305 -10.17 -5.75 3.37
CA GLY A 305 -11.48 -5.39 3.90
C GLY A 305 -12.56 -5.08 2.85
N LEU A 306 -12.26 -5.15 1.55
CA LEU A 306 -13.24 -4.85 0.51
C LEU A 306 -14.07 -6.08 0.12
N PRO A 307 -15.40 -5.95 0.04
CA PRO A 307 -16.22 -6.90 -0.68
C PRO A 307 -15.82 -6.93 -2.16
N GLY A 308 -15.37 -8.08 -2.65
CA GLY A 308 -14.82 -8.24 -4.01
C GLY A 308 -13.30 -8.12 -4.10
N GLY A 309 -12.62 -7.85 -2.98
CA GLY A 309 -11.17 -7.95 -2.85
C GLY A 309 -10.39 -7.01 -3.77
N GLU A 310 -9.26 -7.50 -4.26
CA GLU A 310 -8.30 -6.71 -5.00
C GLU A 310 -8.81 -6.22 -6.36
N GLU A 311 -9.65 -6.99 -7.07
CA GLU A 311 -10.29 -6.51 -8.32
C GLU A 311 -11.13 -5.24 -8.09
N LYS A 312 -11.81 -5.15 -6.93
CA LYS A 312 -12.55 -3.93 -6.56
C LYS A 312 -11.62 -2.77 -6.20
N ALA A 313 -10.47 -3.05 -5.65
CA ALA A 313 -9.46 -2.03 -5.39
C ALA A 313 -8.88 -1.50 -6.71
N ILE A 314 -8.55 -2.37 -7.67
CA ILE A 314 -8.10 -2.00 -9.03
C ILE A 314 -9.18 -1.18 -9.74
N GLU A 315 -10.44 -1.60 -9.68
CA GLU A 315 -11.57 -0.82 -10.24
C GLU A 315 -11.61 0.58 -9.62
N GLY A 316 -11.40 0.70 -8.29
CA GLY A 316 -11.32 1.98 -7.60
C GLY A 316 -10.19 2.88 -8.13
N MET A 317 -9.01 2.32 -8.42
CA MET A 317 -7.90 3.07 -9.01
C MET A 317 -8.28 3.66 -10.38
N TYR A 318 -8.89 2.87 -11.25
CA TYR A 318 -9.34 3.35 -12.56
C TYR A 318 -10.48 4.37 -12.48
N ARG A 319 -11.43 4.18 -11.54
CA ARG A 319 -12.49 5.17 -11.31
C ARG A 319 -11.95 6.51 -10.87
N LEU A 320 -10.90 6.52 -10.05
CA LEU A 320 -10.22 7.73 -9.65
C LEU A 320 -9.52 8.39 -10.85
N ILE A 321 -8.83 7.61 -11.67
CA ILE A 321 -8.19 8.08 -12.89
C ILE A 321 -9.22 8.76 -13.83
N ASP A 322 -10.38 8.13 -14.01
CA ASP A 322 -11.49 8.67 -14.81
C ASP A 322 -12.04 9.98 -14.20
N ALA A 323 -12.27 10.01 -12.88
CA ALA A 323 -12.77 11.18 -12.17
C ALA A 323 -11.80 12.38 -12.17
N LEU A 324 -10.49 12.15 -12.30
CA LEU A 324 -9.51 13.22 -12.45
C LEU A 324 -9.74 14.06 -13.71
N GLY A 325 -10.21 13.46 -14.81
CA GLY A 325 -10.54 14.17 -16.04
C GLY A 325 -9.39 14.93 -16.70
N ASP A 326 -8.15 14.77 -16.22
CA ASP A 326 -6.91 15.33 -16.78
C ASP A 326 -5.89 14.21 -16.94
N ARG A 327 -5.60 13.85 -18.20
CA ARG A 327 -4.74 12.71 -18.52
C ARG A 327 -3.30 12.87 -18.03
N ARG A 328 -2.79 14.09 -17.94
CA ARG A 328 -1.45 14.36 -17.42
C ARG A 328 -1.38 14.08 -15.91
N ILE A 329 -2.39 14.54 -15.16
CA ILE A 329 -2.51 14.23 -13.74
C ILE A 329 -2.70 12.73 -13.54
N ALA A 330 -3.59 12.11 -14.30
CA ALA A 330 -3.85 10.68 -14.30
C ALA A 330 -2.55 9.87 -14.50
N GLN A 331 -1.70 10.24 -15.46
CA GLN A 331 -0.42 9.57 -15.73
C GLN A 331 0.56 9.70 -14.54
N GLN A 332 0.60 10.87 -13.89
CA GLN A 332 1.44 11.06 -12.71
C GLN A 332 1.00 10.16 -11.55
N VAL A 333 -0.30 10.14 -11.28
CA VAL A 333 -0.88 9.41 -10.14
C VAL A 333 -0.90 7.89 -10.41
N ALA A 334 -1.17 7.47 -11.65
CA ALA A 334 -1.26 6.05 -12.02
C ALA A 334 0.07 5.29 -11.82
N GLY A 335 1.22 5.95 -12.04
CA GLY A 335 2.52 5.29 -11.91
C GLY A 335 3.71 6.23 -11.98
N GLY A 336 3.57 7.38 -12.66
CA GLY A 336 4.68 8.30 -12.90
C GLY A 336 5.38 8.81 -11.65
N ASN A 337 4.63 9.03 -10.57
CA ASN A 337 5.18 9.47 -9.28
C ASN A 337 6.04 8.38 -8.63
N LEU A 338 5.56 7.14 -8.59
CA LEU A 338 6.31 6.02 -8.04
C LEU A 338 7.56 5.72 -8.89
N GLU A 339 7.42 5.66 -10.22
CA GLU A 339 8.57 5.48 -11.11
C GLU A 339 9.66 6.53 -10.87
N ARG A 340 9.27 7.80 -10.65
CA ARG A 340 10.22 8.85 -10.31
C ARG A 340 10.97 8.52 -9.03
N LEU A 341 10.30 8.08 -7.96
CA LEU A 341 10.93 7.70 -6.70
C LEU A 341 11.89 6.51 -6.86
N ILE A 342 11.55 5.54 -7.69
CA ILE A 342 12.42 4.39 -7.98
C ILE A 342 13.65 4.82 -8.79
N ARG A 343 13.47 5.62 -9.83
CA ARG A 343 14.57 6.07 -10.71
C ARG A 343 15.55 7.05 -10.04
N MET A 344 15.15 7.70 -8.96
CA MET A 344 16.06 8.59 -8.19
C MET A 344 17.06 7.82 -7.33
N GLN A 345 16.90 6.53 -7.13
CA GLN A 345 17.76 5.73 -6.27
C GLN A 345 19.05 5.35 -7.02
N PRO A 346 20.24 5.73 -6.49
CA PRO A 346 21.50 5.36 -7.09
C PRO A 346 21.76 3.85 -6.90
N ALA A 347 22.57 3.27 -7.79
CA ALA A 347 23.05 1.92 -7.59
C ALA A 347 23.81 1.81 -6.26
N THR A 348 23.59 0.70 -5.55
CA THR A 348 24.24 0.46 -4.24
C THR A 348 25.72 0.10 -4.40
N LYS A 349 26.49 0.25 -3.33
CA LYS A 349 27.92 -0.15 -3.33
C LYS A 349 28.05 -1.63 -3.69
N THR A 350 27.20 -2.48 -3.09
CA THR A 350 27.18 -3.92 -3.35
C THR A 350 26.87 -4.23 -4.82
N GLN A 351 25.90 -3.56 -5.43
CA GLN A 351 25.59 -3.73 -6.85
C GLN A 351 26.77 -3.29 -7.75
N LEU A 352 27.37 -2.13 -7.47
CA LEU A 352 28.51 -1.63 -8.24
C LEU A 352 29.73 -2.54 -8.13
N GLU A 353 30.03 -3.09 -6.94
CA GLU A 353 31.10 -4.06 -6.74
C GLU A 353 30.84 -5.37 -7.49
N ALA A 354 29.58 -5.86 -7.46
CA ALA A 354 29.20 -7.05 -8.20
C ALA A 354 29.36 -6.86 -9.72
N LEU A 355 28.94 -5.70 -10.26
CA LEU A 355 29.13 -5.37 -11.68
C LEU A 355 30.61 -5.27 -12.06
N ARG A 356 31.46 -4.65 -11.23
CA ARG A 356 32.91 -4.59 -11.48
C ARG A 356 33.56 -5.98 -11.50
N LYS A 357 33.16 -6.86 -10.60
CA LYS A 357 33.63 -8.26 -10.57
C LYS A 357 33.14 -9.06 -11.78
N ALA A 358 31.98 -8.74 -12.28
CA ALA A 358 31.39 -9.41 -13.44
C ALA A 358 32.14 -9.10 -14.74
N GLY A 359 32.90 -8.03 -14.82
CA GLY A 359 33.69 -7.63 -16.01
C GLY A 359 32.85 -7.04 -17.13
N ASN A 360 33.31 -7.12 -18.38
CA ASN A 360 32.64 -6.57 -19.54
C ASN A 360 31.24 -7.17 -19.68
N LEU A 361 30.21 -6.34 -19.45
CA LEU A 361 28.81 -6.67 -19.67
C LEU A 361 28.32 -5.98 -20.96
N PRO A 362 27.53 -6.63 -21.82
CA PRO A 362 26.85 -5.98 -22.90
C PRO A 362 26.01 -4.80 -22.37
N GLY A 363 26.14 -3.61 -22.96
CA GLY A 363 25.44 -2.41 -22.49
C GLY A 363 26.15 -1.59 -21.39
N MET A 364 27.34 -1.96 -20.96
CA MET A 364 28.14 -1.27 -19.95
C MET A 364 29.00 -0.12 -20.55
N GLU A 365 28.50 0.56 -21.55
CA GLU A 365 29.14 1.80 -22.09
C GLU A 365 28.95 3.00 -21.13
N LYS A 366 28.03 2.89 -20.15
CA LYS A 366 27.78 3.92 -19.13
C LYS A 366 28.83 3.83 -18.03
N ASP A 367 29.24 4.98 -17.52
CA ASP A 367 29.96 5.08 -16.25
C ASP A 367 29.11 4.42 -15.14
N LEU A 368 29.66 3.41 -14.48
CA LEU A 368 28.99 2.68 -13.41
C LEU A 368 28.45 3.62 -12.30
N SER A 369 29.10 4.76 -12.08
CA SER A 369 28.68 5.75 -11.08
C SER A 369 27.37 6.45 -11.42
N SER A 370 26.92 6.39 -12.68
CA SER A 370 25.67 7.01 -13.15
C SER A 370 24.48 6.04 -13.18
N LEU A 371 24.70 4.76 -12.83
CA LEU A 371 23.63 3.78 -12.81
C LEU A 371 22.66 4.02 -11.66
N THR A 372 21.38 3.83 -11.95
CA THR A 372 20.34 3.71 -10.92
C THR A 372 20.36 2.30 -10.32
N LYS A 373 19.74 2.16 -9.14
CA LYS A 373 19.56 0.87 -8.47
C LYS A 373 18.86 -0.15 -9.37
N GLU A 374 17.84 0.30 -10.11
CA GLU A 374 17.06 -0.54 -11.03
C GLU A 374 17.91 -1.00 -12.22
N GLU A 375 18.65 -0.09 -12.88
CA GLU A 375 19.53 -0.44 -13.99
C GLU A 375 20.62 -1.44 -13.55
N ALA A 376 21.25 -1.18 -12.42
CA ALA A 376 22.28 -2.07 -11.88
C ALA A 376 21.70 -3.45 -11.50
N GLY A 377 20.51 -3.48 -10.91
CA GLY A 377 19.81 -4.72 -10.57
C GLY A 377 19.51 -5.57 -11.81
N LYS A 378 18.94 -4.98 -12.86
CA LYS A 378 18.64 -5.66 -14.13
C LYS A 378 19.89 -6.22 -14.81
N LEU A 379 20.96 -5.43 -14.91
CA LEU A 379 22.24 -5.91 -15.45
C LEU A 379 22.80 -7.13 -14.69
N LEU A 380 22.64 -7.17 -13.36
CA LEU A 380 23.08 -8.30 -12.55
C LEU A 380 22.20 -9.53 -12.73
N LEU A 381 20.90 -9.36 -13.00
CA LEU A 381 19.98 -10.47 -13.25
C LEU A 381 20.20 -11.09 -14.63
N ASP A 382 20.38 -10.27 -15.67
CA ASP A 382 20.65 -10.75 -17.04
C ASP A 382 21.88 -11.67 -17.08
N LYS A 383 22.94 -11.30 -16.33
CA LYS A 383 24.15 -12.10 -16.25
C LYS A 383 23.99 -13.44 -15.52
N LYS A 384 23.03 -13.57 -14.61
CA LYS A 384 22.78 -14.87 -13.94
C LYS A 384 22.08 -15.88 -14.85
N GLN A 385 21.49 -15.41 -15.95
CA GLN A 385 20.78 -16.23 -16.93
C GLN A 385 21.69 -16.71 -18.08
N GLU A 386 22.89 -16.10 -18.25
CA GLU A 386 23.96 -16.54 -19.16
C GLU A 386 24.83 -17.65 -18.53
#